data_8a41c95d598e10737e2ead0c546df563
#
_entry.id   8a41c95d598e10737e2ead0c546df563
#
_cell.length_a   1.000
_cell.length_b   1.000
_cell.length_c   1.000
_cell.angle_alpha   90.00
_cell.angle_beta   90.00
_cell.angle_gamma   90.00
#
_symmetry.space_group_name_H-M   'P 1'
#
loop_
_entity.id
_entity.type
_entity.pdbx_description
1 polymer ?
#
loop_
_entity_poly.entity_id
_entity_poly.type
_entity_poly.pdbx_seq_one_letter_code
_entity_poly.pdbx_strand_id
1 'polypeptide(L)'
;MHTLAIPSHRLDRWAIGLSGLCLVHCLGTAVVLALLASAGGILGAPIIHEVGLSLAMLLGAIALGKGIFEHGYTMPSSVGGLGLGIMAGALTLPHDGGEALYTVIGVAILALGHRLNFIAAE
;
A
#
# COMPACT_ATOMS: atom_id res chain seq x y z
N MET A 1 34.64 -4.03 25.34
CA MET A 1 33.41 -4.63 24.80
C MET A 1 33.42 -4.48 23.30
N HIS A 2 33.72 -5.55 22.61
CA HIS A 2 33.55 -5.55 21.16
C HIS A 2 32.08 -5.80 20.89
N THR A 3 31.31 -4.72 20.67
CA THR A 3 30.02 -4.84 20.03
C THR A 3 30.28 -5.40 18.63
N LEU A 4 29.75 -6.58 18.37
CA LEU A 4 29.68 -7.12 17.00
C LEU A 4 28.78 -6.19 16.18
N ALA A 5 29.34 -5.04 15.80
CA ALA A 5 28.66 -4.12 14.91
C ALA A 5 28.61 -4.79 13.54
N ILE A 6 27.47 -5.35 13.22
CA ILE A 6 27.20 -5.81 11.83
C ILE A 6 27.37 -4.57 10.96
N PRO A 7 28.26 -4.61 9.95
CA PRO A 7 28.46 -3.46 9.08
C PRO A 7 27.13 -2.99 8.48
N SER A 8 26.82 -1.70 8.56
CA SER A 8 25.56 -1.12 8.11
C SER A 8 25.21 -1.50 6.67
N HIS A 9 26.20 -1.58 5.78
CA HIS A 9 25.99 -1.99 4.39
C HIS A 9 25.45 -3.42 4.21
N ARG A 10 25.72 -4.33 5.16
CA ARG A 10 25.14 -5.67 5.14
C ARG A 10 23.66 -5.63 5.54
N LEU A 11 23.34 -4.87 6.57
CA LEU A 11 21.97 -4.67 7.00
C LEU A 11 21.13 -4.01 5.92
N ASP A 12 21.69 -3.00 5.23
CA ASP A 12 21.03 -2.32 4.11
C ASP A 12 20.75 -3.29 2.96
N ARG A 13 21.71 -4.13 2.62
CA ARG A 13 21.52 -5.14 1.56
C ARG A 13 20.44 -6.16 1.91
N TRP A 14 20.40 -6.61 3.16
CA TRP A 14 19.35 -7.51 3.63
C TRP A 14 17.99 -6.81 3.64
N ALA A 15 17.93 -5.57 4.09
CA ALA A 15 16.70 -4.78 4.10
C ALA A 15 16.17 -4.53 2.68
N ILE A 16 17.05 -4.17 1.74
CA ILE A 16 16.68 -3.99 0.32
C ILE A 16 16.19 -5.30 -0.29
N GLY A 17 16.89 -6.41 -0.02
CA GLY A 17 16.51 -7.74 -0.52
C GLY A 17 15.13 -8.17 0.02
N LEU A 18 14.91 -8.00 1.32
CA LEU A 18 13.63 -8.33 1.96
C LEU A 18 12.50 -7.44 1.45
N SER A 19 12.75 -6.14 1.31
CA SER A 19 11.77 -5.20 0.77
C SER A 19 11.42 -5.51 -0.67
N GLY A 20 12.41 -5.85 -1.50
CA GLY A 20 12.20 -6.29 -2.88
C GLY A 20 11.37 -7.58 -2.95
N LEU A 21 11.67 -8.56 -2.09
CA LEU A 21 10.92 -9.81 -2.01
C LEU A 21 9.47 -9.57 -1.56
N CYS A 22 9.27 -8.72 -0.55
CA CYS A 22 7.94 -8.32 -0.10
C CYS A 22 7.16 -7.61 -1.22
N LEU A 23 7.80 -6.72 -1.97
CA LEU A 23 7.18 -6.01 -3.09
C LEU A 23 6.74 -6.99 -4.19
N VAL A 24 7.61 -7.91 -4.59
CA VAL A 24 7.31 -8.95 -5.59
C VAL A 24 6.16 -9.85 -5.12
N HIS A 25 6.20 -10.27 -3.86
CA HIS A 25 5.13 -11.08 -3.27
C HIS A 25 3.80 -10.32 -3.23
N CYS A 26 3.80 -9.07 -2.77
CA CYS A 26 2.59 -8.26 -2.71
C CYS A 26 2.02 -7.98 -4.10
N LEU A 27 2.85 -7.59 -5.07
CA LEU A 27 2.41 -7.37 -6.45
C LEU A 27 1.92 -8.66 -7.09
N GLY A 28 2.65 -9.77 -6.94
CA GLY A 28 2.27 -11.07 -7.45
C GLY A 28 0.92 -11.53 -6.87
N THR A 29 0.74 -11.39 -5.56
CA THR A 29 -0.51 -11.71 -4.88
C THR A 29 -1.66 -10.84 -5.39
N ALA A 30 -1.42 -9.53 -5.53
CA ALA A 30 -2.44 -8.61 -6.05
C ALA A 30 -2.86 -8.95 -7.48
N VAL A 31 -1.90 -9.27 -8.35
CA VAL A 31 -2.19 -9.70 -9.74
C VAL A 31 -2.96 -11.01 -9.76
N VAL A 32 -2.54 -12.01 -8.98
CA VAL A 32 -3.23 -13.31 -8.90
C VAL A 32 -4.66 -13.13 -8.38
N LEU A 33 -4.84 -12.35 -7.32
CA LEU A 33 -6.18 -12.07 -6.78
C LEU A 33 -7.06 -11.31 -7.77
N ALA A 34 -6.50 -10.34 -8.50
CA ALA A 34 -7.23 -9.63 -9.54
C ALA A 34 -7.67 -10.54 -10.68
N LEU A 35 -6.80 -11.46 -11.13
CA LEU A 35 -7.13 -12.45 -12.15
C LEU A 35 -8.21 -13.43 -11.66
N LEU A 36 -8.12 -13.92 -10.43
CA LEU A 36 -9.13 -14.77 -9.82
C LEU A 36 -10.47 -14.05 -9.66
N ALA A 37 -10.46 -12.79 -9.25
CA ALA A 37 -11.65 -11.96 -9.14
C ALA A 37 -12.32 -11.75 -10.50
N SER A 38 -11.53 -11.54 -11.57
CA SER A 38 -12.06 -11.41 -12.93
C SER A 38 -12.62 -12.71 -13.51
N ALA A 39 -12.18 -13.87 -12.97
CA ALA A 39 -12.70 -15.18 -13.37
C ALA A 39 -14.10 -15.50 -12.79
N GLY A 40 -14.61 -14.64 -11.92
CA GLY A 40 -15.92 -14.82 -11.27
C GLY A 40 -15.87 -15.63 -9.98
N GLY A 41 -17.02 -15.75 -9.30
CA GLY A 41 -17.16 -16.46 -8.03
C GLY A 41 -17.13 -15.55 -6.81
N ILE A 42 -16.93 -16.13 -5.61
CA ILE A 42 -16.97 -15.41 -4.32
C ILE A 42 -15.94 -14.26 -4.29
N LEU A 43 -14.75 -14.47 -4.85
CA LEU A 43 -13.68 -13.47 -4.88
C LEU A 43 -14.01 -12.27 -5.78
N GLY A 44 -14.93 -12.45 -6.74
CA GLY A 44 -15.45 -11.36 -7.59
C GLY A 44 -16.67 -10.65 -7.00
N ALA A 45 -17.13 -11.04 -5.83
CA ALA A 45 -18.28 -10.41 -5.20
C ALA A 45 -17.95 -8.96 -4.81
N PRO A 46 -18.81 -7.97 -5.13
CA PRO A 46 -18.57 -6.56 -4.80
C PRO A 46 -18.25 -6.33 -3.33
N ILE A 47 -18.89 -7.07 -2.42
CA ILE A 47 -18.65 -6.96 -0.99
C ILE A 47 -17.21 -7.28 -0.59
N ILE A 48 -16.56 -8.21 -1.25
CA ILE A 48 -15.15 -8.54 -1.00
C ILE A 48 -14.25 -7.36 -1.36
N HIS A 49 -14.52 -6.73 -2.50
CA HIS A 49 -13.80 -5.53 -2.93
C HIS A 49 -14.03 -4.37 -1.96
N GLU A 50 -15.27 -4.09 -1.61
CA GLU A 50 -15.64 -2.99 -0.71
C GLU A 50 -15.04 -3.14 0.69
N VAL A 51 -15.14 -4.32 1.29
CA VAL A 51 -14.57 -4.61 2.61
C VAL A 51 -13.04 -4.56 2.56
N GLY A 52 -12.42 -5.21 1.56
CA GLY A 52 -10.97 -5.22 1.41
C GLY A 52 -10.40 -3.82 1.22
N LEU A 53 -11.03 -3.02 0.36
CA LEU A 53 -10.61 -1.65 0.09
C LEU A 53 -10.78 -0.74 1.32
N SER A 54 -11.90 -0.90 2.03
CA SER A 54 -12.17 -0.14 3.27
C SER A 54 -11.14 -0.45 4.36
N LEU A 55 -10.77 -1.71 4.54
CA LEU A 55 -9.71 -2.12 5.47
C LEU A 55 -8.34 -1.57 5.05
N ALA A 56 -8.02 -1.62 3.77
CA ALA A 56 -6.77 -1.08 3.24
C ALA A 56 -6.68 0.44 3.46
N MET A 57 -7.77 1.16 3.24
CA MET A 57 -7.84 2.60 3.49
C MET A 57 -7.67 2.94 4.97
N LEU A 58 -8.31 2.19 5.86
CA LEU A 58 -8.20 2.39 7.31
C LEU A 58 -6.76 2.17 7.78
N LEU A 59 -6.14 1.06 7.40
CA LEU A 59 -4.75 0.76 7.75
C LEU A 59 -3.78 1.77 7.15
N GLY A 60 -4.01 2.19 5.92
CA GLY A 60 -3.21 3.23 5.26
C GLY A 60 -3.28 4.57 5.97
N ALA A 61 -4.48 4.99 6.36
CA ALA A 61 -4.68 6.24 7.11
C ALA A 61 -3.98 6.21 8.47
N ILE A 62 -4.08 5.09 9.19
CA ILE A 62 -3.40 4.90 10.48
C ILE A 62 -1.89 4.96 10.32
N ALA A 63 -1.34 4.25 9.33
CA ALA A 63 0.10 4.20 9.10
C ALA A 63 0.68 5.58 8.72
N LEU A 64 0.01 6.30 7.82
CA LEU A 64 0.43 7.63 7.40
C LEU A 64 0.27 8.66 8.53
N GLY A 65 -0.83 8.59 9.27
CA GLY A 65 -1.06 9.44 10.44
C GLY A 65 0.01 9.23 11.51
N LYS A 66 0.33 7.98 11.81
CA LYS A 66 1.41 7.63 12.76
C LYS A 66 2.75 8.20 12.31
N GLY A 67 3.07 8.13 11.01
CA GLY A 67 4.30 8.68 10.45
C GLY A 67 4.45 10.18 10.73
N ILE A 68 3.39 10.98 10.63
CA ILE A 68 3.44 12.41 10.95
C ILE A 68 3.92 12.63 12.40
N PHE A 69 3.45 11.83 13.35
CA PHE A 69 3.85 11.94 14.75
C PHE A 69 5.28 11.44 14.99
N GLU A 70 5.77 10.51 14.19
CA GLU A 70 7.11 9.95 14.33
C GLU A 70 8.20 10.82 13.72
N HIS A 71 8.04 11.29 12.48
CA HIS A 71 9.06 12.05 11.74
C HIS A 71 8.70 13.52 11.49
N GLY A 72 7.45 13.92 11.69
CA GLY A 72 7.00 15.31 11.54
C GLY A 72 6.78 15.81 10.12
N TYR A 73 7.08 15.04 9.09
CA TYR A 73 6.86 15.42 7.70
C TYR A 73 5.44 15.14 7.23
N THR A 74 4.80 16.12 6.61
CA THR A 74 3.41 15.99 6.13
C THR A 74 3.30 15.53 4.68
N MET A 75 4.37 15.63 3.90
CA MET A 75 4.38 15.26 2.48
C MET A 75 3.94 13.80 2.23
N PRO A 76 4.46 12.79 2.95
CA PRO A 76 4.02 11.41 2.76
C PRO A 76 2.52 11.23 2.96
N SER A 77 1.98 11.88 4.00
CA SER A 77 0.55 11.82 4.31
C SER A 77 -0.31 12.58 3.31
N SER A 78 0.21 13.66 2.72
CA SER A 78 -0.50 14.38 1.66
C SER A 78 -0.60 13.54 0.39
N VAL A 79 0.50 12.92 -0.02
CA VAL A 79 0.53 12.02 -1.19
C VAL A 79 -0.33 10.79 -0.94
N GLY A 80 -0.15 10.12 0.18
CA GLY A 80 -0.93 8.94 0.54
C GLY A 80 -2.43 9.26 0.74
N GLY A 81 -2.72 10.42 1.31
CA GLY A 81 -4.09 10.93 1.47
C GLY A 81 -4.81 11.15 0.13
N LEU A 82 -4.09 11.65 -0.89
CA LEU A 82 -4.62 11.71 -2.25
C LEU A 82 -4.98 10.31 -2.77
N GLY A 83 -4.11 9.33 -2.58
CA GLY A 83 -4.39 7.93 -2.93
C GLY A 83 -5.62 7.39 -2.21
N LEU A 84 -5.74 7.63 -0.90
CA LEU A 84 -6.90 7.25 -0.10
C LEU A 84 -8.20 7.91 -0.60
N GLY A 85 -8.14 9.19 -0.98
CA GLY A 85 -9.29 9.91 -1.54
C GLY A 85 -9.76 9.33 -2.87
N ILE A 86 -8.83 8.96 -3.76
CA ILE A 86 -9.16 8.31 -5.03
C ILE A 86 -9.77 6.93 -4.78
N MET A 87 -9.24 6.14 -3.85
CA MET A 87 -9.79 4.85 -3.47
C MET A 87 -11.21 4.98 -2.89
N ALA A 88 -11.42 5.96 -2.02
CA ALA A 88 -12.75 6.24 -1.49
C ALA A 88 -13.74 6.64 -2.58
N GLY A 89 -13.31 7.45 -3.53
CA GLY A 89 -14.11 7.80 -4.71
C GLY A 89 -14.45 6.59 -5.56
N ALA A 90 -13.51 5.65 -5.72
CA ALA A 90 -13.76 4.42 -6.48
C ALA A 90 -14.90 3.57 -5.90
N LEU A 91 -15.10 3.58 -4.57
CA LEU A 91 -16.21 2.87 -3.93
C LEU A 91 -17.59 3.42 -4.29
N THR A 92 -17.67 4.64 -4.81
CA THR A 92 -18.93 5.27 -5.21
C THR A 92 -19.30 5.01 -6.68
N LEU A 93 -18.41 4.39 -7.43
CA LEU A 93 -18.60 4.12 -8.85
C LEU A 93 -19.38 2.81 -9.08
N PRO A 94 -20.11 2.69 -10.20
CA PRO A 94 -20.72 1.44 -10.61
C PRO A 94 -19.66 0.33 -10.80
N HIS A 95 -20.04 -0.91 -10.51
CA HIS A 95 -19.21 -2.09 -10.69
C HIS A 95 -19.19 -2.56 -12.16
N ASP A 96 -18.74 -1.68 -13.04
CA ASP A 96 -18.64 -1.91 -14.49
C ASP A 96 -17.18 -2.02 -14.99
N GLY A 97 -16.22 -2.00 -14.05
CA GLY A 97 -14.78 -2.03 -14.33
C GLY A 97 -14.10 -0.66 -14.22
N GLY A 98 -14.84 0.43 -14.24
CA GLY A 98 -14.28 1.77 -14.04
C GLY A 98 -13.71 1.96 -12.65
N GLU A 99 -14.39 1.41 -11.64
CA GLU A 99 -13.93 1.44 -10.25
C GLU A 99 -12.56 0.76 -10.07
N ALA A 100 -12.29 -0.29 -10.84
CA ALA A 100 -11.00 -1.01 -10.78
C ALA A 100 -9.84 -0.11 -11.20
N LEU A 101 -10.00 0.69 -12.25
CA LEU A 101 -8.99 1.64 -12.73
C LEU A 101 -8.65 2.67 -11.65
N TYR A 102 -9.67 3.30 -11.07
CA TYR A 102 -9.48 4.30 -10.01
C TYR A 102 -8.89 3.68 -8.75
N THR A 103 -9.28 2.46 -8.40
CA THR A 103 -8.69 1.71 -7.30
C THR A 103 -7.19 1.49 -7.53
N VAL A 104 -6.78 1.04 -8.71
CA VAL A 104 -5.36 0.82 -9.05
C VAL A 104 -4.57 2.12 -8.97
N ILE A 105 -5.11 3.22 -9.52
CA ILE A 105 -4.46 4.54 -9.44
C ILE A 105 -4.32 4.97 -7.98
N GLY A 106 -5.38 4.87 -7.19
CA GLY A 106 -5.37 5.23 -5.77
C GLY A 106 -4.37 4.41 -4.97
N VAL A 107 -4.33 3.10 -5.18
CA VAL A 107 -3.38 2.19 -4.53
C VAL A 107 -1.93 2.52 -4.91
N ALA A 108 -1.65 2.84 -6.18
CA ALA A 108 -0.31 3.22 -6.63
C ALA A 108 0.17 4.52 -5.94
N ILE A 109 -0.70 5.52 -5.85
CA ILE A 109 -0.40 6.78 -5.17
C ILE A 109 -0.25 6.56 -3.67
N LEU A 110 -1.09 5.74 -3.05
CA LEU A 110 -0.98 5.36 -1.64
C LEU A 110 0.34 4.64 -1.37
N ALA A 111 0.75 3.72 -2.24
CA ALA A 111 2.04 3.02 -2.14
C ALA A 111 3.22 4.00 -2.20
N LEU A 112 3.14 5.03 -3.06
CA LEU A 112 4.13 6.10 -3.09
C LEU A 112 4.13 6.88 -1.76
N GLY A 113 2.98 7.19 -1.20
CA GLY A 113 2.86 7.83 0.12
C GLY A 113 3.54 7.00 1.21
N HIS A 114 3.32 5.69 1.24
CA HIS A 114 3.98 4.77 2.18
C HIS A 114 5.49 4.73 1.98
N ARG A 115 5.95 4.72 0.74
CA ARG A 115 7.39 4.76 0.45
C ARG A 115 8.03 6.06 0.96
N LEU A 116 7.38 7.19 0.72
CA LEU A 116 7.85 8.48 1.25
C LEU A 116 7.85 8.51 2.78
N ASN A 117 6.82 7.93 3.39
CA ASN A 117 6.72 7.80 4.85
C ASN A 117 7.86 6.96 5.43
N PHE A 118 8.21 5.87 4.75
CA PHE A 118 9.33 5.01 5.13
C PHE A 118 10.67 5.75 5.04
N ILE A 119 10.93 6.46 3.92
CA ILE A 119 12.15 7.23 3.71
C ILE A 119 12.26 8.36 4.76
N ALA A 120 11.14 8.99 5.10
CA ALA A 120 11.12 10.08 6.09
C ALA A 120 11.45 9.60 7.52
N ALA A 121 11.30 8.30 7.80
CA ALA A 121 11.60 7.69 9.10
C ALA A 121 13.08 7.24 9.23
N GLU A 122 13.85 7.24 8.15
CA GLU A 122 15.30 6.92 8.16
C GLU A 122 16.13 8.14 8.61
#